data_f015b32280484b8879a94eae7ff339b8
#
_entry.id   f015b32280484b8879a94eae7ff339b8
#
_cell.length_a   1.000
_cell.length_b   1.000
_cell.length_c   1.000
_cell.angle_alpha   90.00
_cell.angle_beta   90.00
_cell.angle_gamma   90.00
#
_symmetry.space_group_name_H-M   'P 1'
#
loop_
_entity.id
_entity.type
_entity.pdbx_description
1 polymer ?
#
loop_
_entity_poly.entity_id
_entity_poly.type
_entity_poly.pdbx_seq_one_letter_code
_entity_poly.pdbx_strand_id
1 'polypeptide(L)'
;MRAALPIFLALTLHSFAAPSHWAYTAPKRPALPKTDSDWPRNPIDYFILAKQKENQLAPSPTASPSQLLRRVHLDLTGLPPTPDVVAQFLENPSDTAYEKIVDDLLYSKHYGERWARPWLDLARYADSNGFQADQLRDSWAYRDWVIDAFNSGMPFNQFVIEQIAGDLLPNATPSQRIATGFHRTPTCNVEAGVHPEENRVNQVFDRVNTTGTV
;
A
#
# COMPACT_ATOMS: atom_id res chain seq x y z
N MET A 1 41.86 64.23 10.62
CA MET A 1 41.66 62.75 10.49
C MET A 1 40.42 62.34 11.32
N ARG A 2 39.31 62.02 10.64
CA ARG A 2 38.09 61.55 11.30
C ARG A 2 38.02 60.02 11.09
N ALA A 3 38.11 59.26 12.17
CA ALA A 3 38.01 57.81 12.13
C ALA A 3 36.50 57.44 12.02
N ALA A 4 36.13 56.73 10.97
CA ALA A 4 34.83 56.15 10.80
C ALA A 4 34.79 54.80 11.50
N LEU A 5 33.89 54.65 12.45
CA LEU A 5 33.61 53.40 13.20
C LEU A 5 32.67 52.56 12.35
N PRO A 6 32.99 51.29 12.01
CA PRO A 6 32.07 50.42 11.27
C PRO A 6 30.99 49.91 12.24
N ILE A 7 29.73 50.20 11.95
CA ILE A 7 28.57 49.60 12.63
C ILE A 7 28.38 48.23 12.06
N PHE A 8 28.72 47.16 12.81
CA PHE A 8 28.36 45.77 12.51
C PHE A 8 26.89 45.55 12.88
N LEU A 9 26.02 45.51 11.89
CA LEU A 9 24.62 45.12 12.05
C LEU A 9 24.56 43.58 12.18
N ALA A 10 24.47 43.05 13.40
CA ALA A 10 24.24 41.63 13.65
C ALA A 10 22.79 41.29 13.31
N LEU A 11 22.55 40.74 12.11
CA LEU A 11 21.29 40.09 11.74
C LEU A 11 21.15 38.77 12.55
N THR A 12 20.43 38.79 13.63
CA THR A 12 19.97 37.59 14.32
C THR A 12 18.91 36.90 13.45
N LEU A 13 19.31 35.90 12.69
CA LEU A 13 18.38 34.97 12.02
C LEU A 13 17.64 34.19 13.11
N HIS A 14 16.44 34.64 13.47
CA HIS A 14 15.53 33.85 14.25
C HIS A 14 14.99 32.73 13.33
N SER A 15 15.59 31.55 13.42
CA SER A 15 15.05 30.34 12.81
C SER A 15 13.77 29.99 13.57
N PHE A 16 12.62 30.44 13.08
CA PHE A 16 11.34 29.89 13.50
C PHE A 16 11.31 28.44 13.00
N ALA A 17 11.60 27.49 13.89
CA ALA A 17 11.33 26.10 13.62
C ALA A 17 9.82 26.00 13.34
N ALA A 18 9.46 25.71 12.10
CA ALA A 18 8.08 25.43 11.75
C ALA A 18 7.56 24.31 12.67
N PRO A 19 6.34 24.39 13.20
CA PRO A 19 5.80 23.32 14.03
C PRO A 19 5.94 22.00 13.26
N SER A 20 6.49 20.97 13.91
CA SER A 20 6.68 19.67 13.27
C SER A 20 5.32 19.18 12.79
N HIS A 21 5.23 18.85 11.50
CA HIS A 21 4.00 18.31 10.93
C HIS A 21 3.66 16.98 11.64
N TRP A 22 2.39 16.75 11.93
CA TRP A 22 1.92 15.56 12.66
C TRP A 22 2.44 14.25 12.11
N ALA A 23 2.64 14.15 10.79
CA ALA A 23 3.15 12.94 10.11
C ALA A 23 4.59 12.59 10.49
N TYR A 24 5.37 13.54 11.01
CA TYR A 24 6.75 13.31 11.51
C TYR A 24 6.79 13.11 13.03
N THR A 25 5.65 13.08 13.69
CA THR A 25 5.56 12.78 15.13
C THR A 25 5.34 11.27 15.29
N ALA A 26 6.15 10.63 16.14
CA ALA A 26 6.00 9.21 16.40
C ALA A 26 4.57 8.89 16.89
N PRO A 27 3.89 7.90 16.30
CA PRO A 27 2.53 7.57 16.67
C PRO A 27 2.44 7.13 18.13
N LYS A 28 1.44 7.64 18.84
CA LYS A 28 1.12 7.26 20.22
C LYS A 28 -0.25 6.61 20.24
N ARG A 29 -0.41 5.54 21.03
CA ARG A 29 -1.72 4.91 21.19
C ARG A 29 -2.67 5.88 21.90
N PRO A 30 -3.75 6.34 21.25
CA PRO A 30 -4.70 7.24 21.88
C PRO A 30 -5.56 6.53 22.91
N ALA A 31 -6.13 7.28 23.87
CA ALA A 31 -7.18 6.75 24.74
C ALA A 31 -8.46 6.46 23.95
N LEU A 32 -9.15 5.39 24.29
CA LEU A 32 -10.43 5.07 23.65
C LEU A 32 -11.49 6.12 24.03
N PRO A 33 -12.29 6.60 23.08
CA PRO A 33 -13.45 7.44 23.37
C PRO A 33 -14.43 6.72 24.31
N LYS A 34 -14.99 7.43 25.27
CA LYS A 34 -16.01 6.89 26.17
C LYS A 34 -17.35 6.75 25.45
N THR A 35 -18.04 5.64 25.67
CA THR A 35 -19.38 5.39 25.14
C THR A 35 -20.18 4.48 26.06
N ASP A 36 -21.48 4.67 26.12
CA ASP A 36 -22.43 3.79 26.82
C ASP A 36 -23.07 2.77 25.87
N SER A 37 -22.57 2.66 24.64
CA SER A 37 -23.09 1.76 23.62
C SER A 37 -22.31 0.44 23.61
N ASP A 38 -23.01 -0.67 23.49
CA ASP A 38 -22.45 -2.03 23.33
C ASP A 38 -22.10 -2.37 21.87
N TRP A 39 -22.26 -1.39 20.95
CA TRP A 39 -21.96 -1.60 19.52
C TRP A 39 -20.49 -1.88 19.21
N PRO A 40 -19.50 -1.20 19.87
CA PRO A 40 -18.09 -1.43 19.58
C PRO A 40 -17.65 -2.85 19.96
N ARG A 41 -17.02 -3.57 19.03
CA ARG A 41 -16.42 -4.90 19.22
C ARG A 41 -14.90 -4.85 19.38
N ASN A 42 -14.27 -3.83 18.84
CA ASN A 42 -12.82 -3.64 18.88
C ASN A 42 -12.45 -2.17 19.08
N PRO A 43 -11.18 -1.83 19.38
CA PRO A 43 -10.75 -0.44 19.63
C PRO A 43 -11.08 0.55 18.50
N ILE A 44 -11.06 0.13 17.25
CA ILE A 44 -11.35 1.00 16.09
C ILE A 44 -12.81 1.46 16.13
N ASP A 45 -13.71 0.58 16.52
CA ASP A 45 -15.15 0.86 16.55
C ASP A 45 -15.49 2.02 17.50
N TYR A 46 -14.74 2.19 18.59
CA TYR A 46 -14.93 3.31 19.51
C TYR A 46 -14.68 4.66 18.81
N PHE A 47 -13.65 4.76 17.98
CA PHE A 47 -13.36 5.98 17.23
C PHE A 47 -14.39 6.20 16.12
N ILE A 48 -14.80 5.16 15.43
CA ILE A 48 -15.86 5.24 14.41
C ILE A 48 -17.17 5.72 15.03
N LEU A 49 -17.59 5.11 16.13
CA LEU A 49 -18.81 5.49 16.83
C LEU A 49 -18.78 6.94 17.34
N ALA A 50 -17.64 7.37 17.90
CA ALA A 50 -17.46 8.75 18.33
C ALA A 50 -17.63 9.73 17.16
N LYS A 51 -17.03 9.40 16.01
CA LYS A 51 -17.15 10.23 14.80
C LYS A 51 -18.55 10.23 14.21
N GLN A 52 -19.25 9.11 14.25
CA GLN A 52 -20.66 9.01 13.85
C GLN A 52 -21.53 9.91 14.75
N LYS A 53 -21.35 9.85 16.07
CA LYS A 53 -22.09 10.68 17.04
C LYS A 53 -21.85 12.18 16.80
N GLU A 54 -20.63 12.61 16.54
CA GLU A 54 -20.31 14.00 16.18
C GLU A 54 -21.11 14.47 14.95
N ASN A 55 -21.34 13.59 13.99
CA ASN A 55 -22.09 13.88 12.78
C ASN A 55 -23.58 13.51 12.87
N GLN A 56 -24.10 13.23 14.05
CA GLN A 56 -25.50 12.83 14.28
C GLN A 56 -25.93 11.59 13.51
N LEU A 57 -24.98 10.68 13.26
CA LEU A 57 -25.22 9.39 12.59
C LEU A 57 -25.30 8.27 13.61
N ALA A 58 -26.13 7.27 13.34
CA ALA A 58 -26.19 6.02 14.06
C ALA A 58 -25.57 4.89 13.24
N PRO A 59 -24.98 3.86 13.89
CA PRO A 59 -24.56 2.67 13.20
C PRO A 59 -25.72 2.02 12.43
N SER A 60 -25.46 1.53 11.22
CA SER A 60 -26.43 0.74 10.47
C SER A 60 -26.67 -0.60 11.15
N PRO A 61 -27.83 -1.26 10.93
CA PRO A 61 -28.06 -2.64 11.34
C PRO A 61 -26.99 -3.58 10.80
N THR A 62 -26.73 -4.66 11.55
CA THR A 62 -25.79 -5.70 11.11
C THR A 62 -26.23 -6.28 9.76
N ALA A 63 -25.25 -6.47 8.86
CA ALA A 63 -25.51 -7.09 7.57
C ALA A 63 -26.06 -8.52 7.73
N SER A 64 -26.91 -8.95 6.79
CA SER A 64 -27.38 -10.34 6.79
C SER A 64 -26.19 -11.30 6.56
N PRO A 65 -26.29 -12.58 7.02
CA PRO A 65 -25.22 -13.56 6.83
C PRO A 65 -24.75 -13.68 5.38
N SER A 66 -25.66 -13.68 4.42
CA SER A 66 -25.32 -13.74 2.99
C SER A 66 -24.59 -12.49 2.49
N GLN A 67 -24.99 -11.31 2.97
CA GLN A 67 -24.29 -10.05 2.62
C GLN A 67 -22.89 -10.01 3.24
N LEU A 68 -22.75 -10.45 4.50
CA LEU A 68 -21.48 -10.50 5.20
C LEU A 68 -20.51 -11.44 4.49
N LEU A 69 -20.97 -12.65 4.15
CA LEU A 69 -20.19 -13.64 3.41
C LEU A 69 -19.73 -13.10 2.05
N ARG A 70 -20.64 -12.48 1.29
CA ARG A 70 -20.30 -11.89 -0.01
C ARG A 70 -19.25 -10.77 0.13
N ARG A 71 -19.39 -9.90 1.13
CA ARG A 71 -18.45 -8.80 1.35
C ARG A 71 -17.06 -9.31 1.67
N VAL A 72 -16.91 -10.22 2.62
CA VAL A 72 -15.60 -10.74 3.00
C VAL A 72 -14.88 -11.45 1.85
N HIS A 73 -15.59 -12.22 1.04
CA HIS A 73 -15.03 -12.85 -0.14
C HIS A 73 -14.50 -11.81 -1.15
N LEU A 74 -15.31 -10.79 -1.49
CA LEU A 74 -14.92 -9.74 -2.42
C LEU A 74 -13.78 -8.87 -1.87
N ASP A 75 -13.78 -8.58 -0.57
CA ASP A 75 -12.76 -7.77 0.04
C ASP A 75 -11.41 -8.49 0.10
N LEU A 76 -11.39 -9.76 0.51
CA LEU A 76 -10.14 -10.50 0.69
C LEU A 76 -9.58 -11.09 -0.61
N THR A 77 -10.43 -11.58 -1.51
CA THR A 77 -9.98 -12.29 -2.72
C THR A 77 -10.43 -11.65 -4.03
N GLY A 78 -11.35 -10.69 -3.97
CA GLY A 78 -11.96 -10.09 -5.17
C GLY A 78 -12.94 -11.02 -5.90
N LEU A 79 -13.19 -12.22 -5.37
CA LEU A 79 -14.06 -13.24 -5.95
C LEU A 79 -15.33 -13.42 -5.12
N PRO A 80 -16.49 -13.71 -5.72
CA PRO A 80 -17.69 -14.07 -4.96
C PRO A 80 -17.55 -15.46 -4.33
N PRO A 81 -18.27 -15.75 -3.22
CA PRO A 81 -18.36 -17.12 -2.68
C PRO A 81 -19.03 -18.06 -3.67
N THR A 82 -18.64 -19.33 -3.66
CA THR A 82 -19.33 -20.37 -4.44
C THR A 82 -20.71 -20.68 -3.83
N PRO A 83 -21.67 -21.19 -4.63
CA PRO A 83 -22.97 -21.57 -4.12
C PRO A 83 -22.92 -22.54 -2.93
N ASP A 84 -21.97 -23.50 -2.94
CA ASP A 84 -21.80 -24.47 -1.88
C ASP A 84 -21.35 -23.82 -0.56
N VAL A 85 -20.38 -22.88 -0.63
CA VAL A 85 -19.94 -22.11 0.54
C VAL A 85 -21.07 -21.27 1.10
N VAL A 86 -21.90 -20.67 0.24
CA VAL A 86 -23.10 -19.92 0.67
C VAL A 86 -24.07 -20.83 1.39
N ALA A 87 -24.43 -21.99 0.80
CA ALA A 87 -25.36 -22.93 1.39
C ALA A 87 -24.87 -23.41 2.76
N GLN A 88 -23.62 -23.87 2.83
CA GLN A 88 -23.02 -24.36 4.08
C GLN A 88 -23.00 -23.29 5.18
N PHE A 89 -22.64 -22.05 4.88
CA PHE A 89 -22.62 -20.99 5.87
C PHE A 89 -24.01 -20.62 6.35
N LEU A 90 -25.01 -20.62 5.47
CA LEU A 90 -26.38 -20.26 5.83
C LEU A 90 -27.11 -21.34 6.64
N GLU A 91 -26.63 -22.59 6.63
CA GLU A 91 -27.19 -23.66 7.50
C GLU A 91 -26.94 -23.38 8.99
N ASN A 92 -25.74 -22.82 9.33
CA ASN A 92 -25.41 -22.49 10.72
C ASN A 92 -24.50 -21.25 10.78
N PRO A 93 -25.02 -20.04 10.54
CA PRO A 93 -24.23 -18.81 10.56
C PRO A 93 -23.85 -18.46 12.01
N SER A 94 -22.56 -18.54 12.32
CA SER A 94 -22.00 -18.19 13.62
C SER A 94 -20.71 -17.38 13.46
N ASP A 95 -20.31 -16.68 14.51
CA ASP A 95 -19.04 -15.92 14.50
C ASP A 95 -17.85 -16.86 14.24
N THR A 96 -17.84 -18.06 14.85
CA THR A 96 -16.77 -19.06 14.62
C THR A 96 -16.75 -19.58 13.18
N ALA A 97 -17.92 -19.81 12.56
CA ALA A 97 -17.99 -20.23 11.16
C ALA A 97 -17.51 -19.10 10.23
N TYR A 98 -17.81 -17.85 10.58
CA TYR A 98 -17.33 -16.67 9.84
C TYR A 98 -15.82 -16.49 9.96
N GLU A 99 -15.26 -16.59 11.18
CA GLU A 99 -13.82 -16.50 11.41
C GLU A 99 -13.07 -17.58 10.62
N LYS A 100 -13.57 -18.81 10.60
CA LYS A 100 -12.98 -19.87 9.79
C LYS A 100 -12.95 -19.53 8.30
N ILE A 101 -14.01 -18.94 7.76
CA ILE A 101 -14.06 -18.49 6.37
C ILE A 101 -13.02 -17.37 6.13
N VAL A 102 -12.91 -16.43 7.05
CA VAL A 102 -11.88 -15.36 6.96
C VAL A 102 -10.49 -15.97 6.89
N ASP A 103 -10.18 -16.92 7.78
CA ASP A 103 -8.87 -17.61 7.78
C ASP A 103 -8.63 -18.35 6.46
N ASP A 104 -9.60 -19.12 5.97
CA ASP A 104 -9.50 -19.85 4.71
C ASP A 104 -9.26 -18.90 3.52
N LEU A 105 -9.88 -17.72 3.51
CA LEU A 105 -9.66 -16.69 2.48
C LEU A 105 -8.29 -16.02 2.60
N LEU A 106 -7.81 -15.75 3.80
CA LEU A 106 -6.48 -15.18 4.03
C LEU A 106 -5.36 -16.13 3.60
N TYR A 107 -5.56 -17.46 3.70
CA TYR A 107 -4.64 -18.49 3.22
C TYR A 107 -4.80 -18.82 1.72
N SER A 108 -5.80 -18.25 1.07
CA SER A 108 -6.02 -18.47 -0.37
C SER A 108 -4.97 -17.72 -1.20
N LYS A 109 -4.47 -18.38 -2.26
CA LYS A 109 -3.61 -17.70 -3.25
C LYS A 109 -4.23 -16.44 -3.86
N HIS A 110 -5.55 -16.39 -3.91
CA HIS A 110 -6.30 -15.25 -4.44
C HIS A 110 -6.22 -14.01 -3.55
N TYR A 111 -5.82 -14.16 -2.28
CA TYR A 111 -5.54 -13.04 -1.40
C TYR A 111 -4.39 -12.18 -1.95
N GLY A 112 -3.25 -12.80 -2.25
CA GLY A 112 -2.12 -12.11 -2.86
C GLY A 112 -2.44 -11.54 -4.24
N GLU A 113 -3.17 -12.28 -5.09
CA GLU A 113 -3.62 -11.78 -6.39
C GLU A 113 -4.49 -10.51 -6.25
N ARG A 114 -5.37 -10.47 -5.26
CA ARG A 114 -6.23 -9.31 -4.97
C ARG A 114 -5.43 -8.12 -4.45
N TRP A 115 -4.55 -8.35 -3.47
CA TRP A 115 -3.87 -7.28 -2.75
C TRP A 115 -2.57 -6.81 -3.42
N ALA A 116 -1.99 -7.60 -4.32
CA ALA A 116 -0.91 -7.17 -5.18
C ALA A 116 -1.34 -6.06 -6.17
N ARG A 117 -2.60 -6.04 -6.61
CA ARG A 117 -3.08 -5.08 -7.62
C ARG A 117 -2.90 -3.61 -7.23
N PRO A 118 -3.34 -3.13 -6.05
CA PRO A 118 -3.11 -1.74 -5.65
C PRO A 118 -1.63 -1.38 -5.61
N TRP A 119 -0.76 -2.31 -5.19
CA TRP A 119 0.68 -2.10 -5.20
C TRP A 119 1.24 -2.00 -6.60
N LEU A 120 0.85 -2.93 -7.49
CA LEU A 120 1.29 -2.94 -8.89
C LEU A 120 0.82 -1.68 -9.64
N ASP A 121 -0.37 -1.16 -9.33
CA ASP A 121 -0.87 0.10 -9.87
C ASP A 121 0.02 1.29 -9.44
N LEU A 122 0.37 1.37 -8.15
CA LEU A 122 1.28 2.38 -7.64
C LEU A 122 2.69 2.24 -8.24
N ALA A 123 3.19 1.02 -8.36
CA ALA A 123 4.47 0.71 -9.02
C ALA A 123 4.42 0.92 -10.54
N ARG A 124 3.25 1.20 -11.11
CA ARG A 124 3.03 1.40 -12.55
C ARG A 124 3.41 0.19 -13.40
N TYR A 125 3.13 -1.01 -12.87
CA TYR A 125 3.37 -2.27 -13.56
C TYR A 125 2.62 -2.36 -14.88
N ALA A 126 3.30 -2.83 -15.92
CA ALA A 126 2.68 -3.18 -17.18
C ALA A 126 3.48 -4.31 -17.87
N ASP A 127 2.78 -5.17 -18.61
CA ASP A 127 3.37 -6.21 -19.47
C ASP A 127 3.70 -5.68 -20.86
N SER A 128 3.77 -4.35 -21.03
CA SER A 128 4.14 -3.68 -22.29
C SER A 128 5.04 -2.47 -22.03
N ASN A 129 5.60 -1.91 -23.08
CA ASN A 129 6.51 -0.78 -23.00
C ASN A 129 5.82 0.56 -22.64
N GLY A 130 4.50 0.65 -22.86
CA GLY A 130 3.72 1.85 -22.54
C GLY A 130 4.03 3.06 -23.40
N PHE A 131 4.66 2.89 -24.57
CA PHE A 131 5.04 3.98 -25.45
C PHE A 131 4.87 3.59 -26.92
N GLN A 132 4.24 4.47 -27.73
CA GLN A 132 3.93 4.38 -29.15
C GLN A 132 3.42 2.99 -29.61
N ALA A 133 4.28 2.14 -30.19
CA ALA A 133 3.90 0.80 -30.67
C ALA A 133 3.61 -0.20 -29.56
N ASP A 134 3.91 0.17 -28.32
CA ASP A 134 3.55 -0.54 -27.09
C ASP A 134 3.83 -2.06 -27.14
N GLN A 135 5.04 -2.42 -27.57
CA GLN A 135 5.46 -3.82 -27.63
C GLN A 135 5.39 -4.48 -26.24
N LEU A 136 5.02 -5.73 -26.22
CA LEU A 136 5.04 -6.57 -25.00
C LEU A 136 6.44 -6.68 -24.44
N ARG A 137 6.54 -6.76 -23.13
CA ARG A 137 7.77 -7.04 -22.38
C ARG A 137 7.51 -8.02 -21.25
N ASP A 138 8.47 -8.88 -20.97
CA ASP A 138 8.39 -9.84 -19.88
C ASP A 138 8.67 -9.15 -18.54
N SER A 139 7.60 -8.84 -17.79
CA SER A 139 7.67 -8.28 -16.44
C SER A 139 6.96 -9.15 -15.40
N TRP A 140 6.35 -10.25 -15.83
CA TRP A 140 5.52 -11.14 -15.03
C TRP A 140 6.22 -11.64 -13.75
N ALA A 141 7.52 -11.88 -13.78
CA ALA A 141 8.25 -12.39 -12.62
C ALA A 141 8.17 -11.44 -11.43
N TYR A 142 8.23 -10.11 -11.65
CA TYR A 142 8.04 -9.11 -10.60
C TYR A 142 6.61 -9.12 -10.05
N ARG A 143 5.60 -9.20 -10.92
CA ARG A 143 4.20 -9.33 -10.51
C ARG A 143 4.01 -10.54 -9.60
N ASP A 144 4.50 -11.68 -10.02
CA ASP A 144 4.37 -12.94 -9.26
C ASP A 144 5.11 -12.84 -7.92
N TRP A 145 6.29 -12.22 -7.89
CA TRP A 145 7.00 -11.93 -6.64
C TRP A 145 6.17 -11.09 -5.67
N VAL A 146 5.48 -10.05 -6.15
CA VAL A 146 4.59 -9.22 -5.31
C VAL A 146 3.43 -10.05 -4.77
N ILE A 147 2.80 -10.89 -5.60
CA ILE A 147 1.72 -11.79 -5.18
C ILE A 147 2.20 -12.73 -4.07
N ASP A 148 3.36 -13.36 -4.25
CA ASP A 148 3.96 -14.27 -3.29
C ASP A 148 4.34 -13.57 -1.98
N ALA A 149 4.82 -12.34 -2.04
CA ALA A 149 5.13 -11.53 -0.86
C ALA A 149 3.87 -11.26 -0.02
N PHE A 150 2.73 -10.94 -0.65
CA PHE A 150 1.45 -10.79 0.06
C PHE A 150 0.97 -12.12 0.63
N ASN A 151 1.02 -13.21 -0.13
CA ASN A 151 0.57 -14.53 0.31
C ASN A 151 1.42 -15.11 1.45
N SER A 152 2.71 -14.78 1.49
CA SER A 152 3.61 -15.19 2.57
C SER A 152 3.57 -14.30 3.81
N GLY A 153 2.82 -13.19 3.75
CA GLY A 153 2.79 -12.21 4.84
C GLY A 153 4.15 -11.54 5.07
N MET A 154 4.91 -11.28 4.00
CA MET A 154 6.23 -10.64 4.09
C MET A 154 6.16 -9.34 4.88
N PRO A 155 7.03 -9.13 5.89
CA PRO A 155 7.07 -7.87 6.63
C PRO A 155 7.32 -6.67 5.69
N PHE A 156 6.60 -5.57 5.89
CA PHE A 156 6.62 -4.42 4.99
C PHE A 156 8.03 -3.81 4.80
N ASN A 157 8.82 -3.75 5.86
CA ASN A 157 10.21 -3.29 5.77
C ASN A 157 11.07 -4.19 4.87
N GLN A 158 10.91 -5.51 4.93
CA GLN A 158 11.60 -6.44 4.04
C GLN A 158 11.10 -6.28 2.61
N PHE A 159 9.79 -6.19 2.41
CA PHE A 159 9.17 -5.97 1.13
C PHE A 159 9.70 -4.72 0.41
N VAL A 160 9.89 -3.62 1.13
CA VAL A 160 10.46 -2.37 0.59
C VAL A 160 11.96 -2.53 0.29
N ILE A 161 12.73 -3.09 1.24
CA ILE A 161 14.18 -3.28 1.06
C ILE A 161 14.49 -4.13 -0.17
N GLU A 162 13.78 -5.24 -0.35
CA GLU A 162 14.02 -6.15 -1.47
C GLU A 162 13.66 -5.52 -2.83
N GLN A 163 12.64 -4.69 -2.89
CA GLN A 163 12.29 -3.97 -4.12
C GLN A 163 13.28 -2.87 -4.49
N ILE A 164 13.83 -2.16 -3.49
CA ILE A 164 14.75 -1.05 -3.75
C ILE A 164 16.18 -1.55 -3.96
N ALA A 165 16.63 -2.55 -3.21
CA ALA A 165 18.02 -2.96 -3.11
C ALA A 165 18.21 -4.48 -2.96
N GLY A 166 17.26 -5.29 -3.41
CA GLY A 166 17.31 -6.74 -3.27
C GLY A 166 18.53 -7.39 -3.93
N ASP A 167 18.99 -6.85 -5.05
CA ASP A 167 20.18 -7.28 -5.77
C ASP A 167 21.50 -6.90 -5.07
N LEU A 168 21.47 -5.92 -4.17
CA LEU A 168 22.62 -5.44 -3.41
C LEU A 168 22.75 -6.13 -2.03
N LEU A 169 21.80 -6.97 -1.65
CA LEU A 169 21.86 -7.71 -0.39
C LEU A 169 23.01 -8.72 -0.41
N PRO A 170 23.66 -9.00 0.76
CA PRO A 170 24.68 -10.05 0.84
C PRO A 170 24.12 -11.41 0.39
N ASN A 171 24.78 -12.04 -0.57
CA ASN A 171 24.35 -13.32 -1.18
C ASN A 171 22.91 -13.27 -1.73
N ALA A 172 22.56 -12.19 -2.41
CA ALA A 172 21.24 -11.96 -2.98
C ALA A 172 20.70 -13.17 -3.74
N THR A 173 19.51 -13.64 -3.34
CA THR A 173 18.81 -14.77 -3.97
C THR A 173 18.21 -14.36 -5.32
N PRO A 174 17.86 -15.30 -6.20
CA PRO A 174 17.09 -14.99 -7.41
C PRO A 174 15.79 -14.24 -7.13
N SER A 175 15.06 -14.61 -6.07
CA SER A 175 13.82 -13.95 -5.64
C SER A 175 14.07 -12.48 -5.29
N GLN A 176 15.10 -12.16 -4.51
CA GLN A 176 15.46 -10.80 -4.14
C GLN A 176 15.89 -9.95 -5.35
N ARG A 177 16.53 -10.55 -6.34
CA ARG A 177 16.83 -9.88 -7.60
C ARG A 177 15.57 -9.61 -8.44
N ILE A 178 14.61 -10.53 -8.44
CA ILE A 178 13.31 -10.35 -9.12
C ILE A 178 12.54 -9.18 -8.47
N ALA A 179 12.60 -9.03 -7.15
CA ALA A 179 11.98 -7.92 -6.43
C ALA A 179 12.38 -6.55 -6.99
N THR A 180 13.64 -6.38 -7.41
CA THR A 180 14.11 -5.12 -8.03
C THR A 180 13.49 -4.82 -9.40
N GLY A 181 12.64 -5.71 -9.91
CA GLY A 181 11.75 -5.46 -11.03
C GLY A 181 10.89 -4.22 -10.84
N PHE A 182 10.68 -3.78 -9.59
CA PHE A 182 10.11 -2.47 -9.25
C PHE A 182 10.75 -1.32 -10.04
N HIS A 183 12.07 -1.36 -10.23
CA HIS A 183 12.81 -0.34 -11.00
C HIS A 183 12.74 -0.53 -12.52
N ARG A 184 12.04 -1.56 -13.01
CA ARG A 184 11.89 -1.87 -14.44
C ARG A 184 10.53 -1.45 -14.99
N THR A 185 9.70 -0.80 -14.17
CA THR A 185 8.35 -0.33 -14.53
C THR A 185 8.28 0.96 -15.38
N PRO A 186 9.33 1.82 -15.50
CA PRO A 186 9.27 2.97 -16.39
C PRO A 186 8.87 2.58 -17.81
N THR A 187 8.17 3.48 -18.49
CA THR A 187 7.89 3.32 -19.92
C THR A 187 9.20 3.25 -20.71
N CYS A 188 9.24 2.43 -21.74
CA CYS A 188 10.44 2.20 -22.54
C CYS A 188 10.18 2.61 -23.99
N ASN A 189 10.93 3.61 -24.47
CA ASN A 189 10.90 3.98 -25.89
C ASN A 189 11.98 3.18 -26.63
N VAL A 190 11.56 2.32 -27.57
CA VAL A 190 12.44 1.46 -28.37
C VAL A 190 12.46 1.87 -29.85
N GLU A 191 11.97 3.06 -30.19
CA GLU A 191 11.81 3.49 -31.55
C GLU A 191 13.07 4.09 -32.17
N ALA A 192 13.13 4.05 -33.50
CA ALA A 192 14.16 4.74 -34.26
C ALA A 192 14.07 6.27 -34.04
N GLY A 193 15.20 6.90 -33.72
CA GLY A 193 15.26 8.36 -33.47
C GLY A 193 15.19 8.75 -31.99
N VAL A 194 15.06 7.81 -31.07
CA VAL A 194 15.22 8.07 -29.63
C VAL A 194 16.63 8.55 -29.33
N HIS A 195 16.76 9.65 -28.59
CA HIS A 195 18.05 10.09 -28.07
C HIS A 195 18.39 9.25 -26.82
N PRO A 196 19.41 8.35 -26.87
CA PRO A 196 19.63 7.36 -25.82
C PRO A 196 19.87 7.97 -24.44
N GLU A 197 20.66 9.06 -24.37
CA GLU A 197 21.00 9.70 -23.09
C GLU A 197 19.80 10.43 -22.48
N GLU A 198 19.00 11.11 -23.28
CA GLU A 198 17.75 11.73 -22.82
C GLU A 198 16.79 10.68 -22.27
N ASN A 199 16.60 9.59 -23.00
CA ASN A 199 15.74 8.49 -22.55
C ASN A 199 16.26 7.88 -21.23
N ARG A 200 17.57 7.69 -21.09
CA ARG A 200 18.18 7.21 -19.84
C ARG A 200 17.90 8.13 -18.67
N VAL A 201 18.05 9.45 -18.84
CA VAL A 201 17.80 10.46 -17.81
C VAL A 201 16.33 10.47 -17.43
N ASN A 202 15.43 10.44 -18.40
CA ASN A 202 13.98 10.39 -18.18
C ASN A 202 13.58 9.15 -17.38
N GLN A 203 14.15 7.98 -17.67
CA GLN A 203 13.92 6.75 -16.90
C GLN A 203 14.44 6.86 -15.46
N VAL A 204 15.56 7.56 -15.22
CA VAL A 204 16.05 7.78 -13.85
C VAL A 204 15.08 8.66 -13.07
N PHE A 205 14.63 9.77 -13.64
CA PHE A 205 13.63 10.63 -13.00
C PHE A 205 12.32 9.89 -12.72
N ASP A 206 11.86 9.07 -13.65
CA ASP A 206 10.64 8.29 -13.50
C ASP A 206 10.75 7.29 -12.33
N ARG A 207 11.89 6.60 -12.19
CA ARG A 207 12.16 5.71 -11.03
C ARG A 207 12.14 6.46 -9.71
N VAL A 208 12.78 7.63 -9.65
CA VAL A 208 12.78 8.46 -8.44
C VAL A 208 11.37 8.90 -8.09
N ASN A 209 10.61 9.37 -9.07
CA ASN A 209 9.22 9.79 -8.88
C ASN A 209 8.34 8.64 -8.41
N THR A 210 8.43 7.46 -9.03
CA THR A 210 7.68 6.27 -8.63
C THR A 210 8.03 5.87 -7.19
N THR A 211 9.32 5.80 -6.86
CA THR A 211 9.79 5.46 -5.51
C THR A 211 9.31 6.46 -4.45
N GLY A 212 9.23 7.74 -4.80
CA GLY A 212 8.75 8.78 -3.87
C GLY A 212 7.22 8.86 -3.76
N THR A 213 6.48 8.23 -4.66
CA THR A 213 5.00 8.23 -4.68
C THR A 213 4.43 7.01 -3.94
N VAL A 214 5.11 5.89 -3.99
CA VAL A 214 4.75 4.61 -3.34
C VAL A 214 5.22 4.61 -1.90
#